data_dd2e91570f3e28a8554b91e93e2558bb
#
_entry.id   dd2e91570f3e28a8554b91e93e2558bb
#
_cell.length_a   1.000
_cell.length_b   1.000
_cell.length_c   1.000
_cell.angle_alpha   90.00
_cell.angle_beta   90.00
_cell.angle_gamma   90.00
#
_symmetry.space_group_name_H-M   'P 1'
#
loop_
_entity.id
_entity.type
_entity.pdbx_description
1 polymer ?
#
loop_
_entity_poly.entity_id
_entity_poly.type
_entity_poly.pdbx_seq_one_letter_code
_entity_poly.pdbx_strand_id
1 'polypeptide(L)'
;IEGPDNVGMSLHTRLLSARLKAHGIATHIIGLARSELMGEIVKSRTADIHQLNWRTRSLLYATDLHDQIKHEAEPLLDAGFVVIADRYTLTPRIREQVRGGDGDWIDSLYSNTPDPDAMIVLHAGPRRLLNRIMFGESLEALNHFEAGMDLALSSSITSSFLQYQKILRQEFQDAGKKAGATLIPTRHTVQEVHDRIWESVKPVVEHMLQPIDGN
;
A
#
# COMPACT_ATOMS: atom_id res chain seq x y z
N ILE A 1 -0.89 -1.37 -5.58
CA ILE A 1 0.02 -0.22 -5.35
C ILE A 1 0.53 -0.29 -3.93
N GLU A 2 1.85 -0.34 -3.77
CA GLU A 2 2.55 -0.56 -2.52
C GLU A 2 3.51 0.61 -2.20
N GLY A 3 3.96 0.71 -0.95
CA GLY A 3 4.94 1.72 -0.54
C GLY A 3 4.79 2.17 0.91
N PRO A 4 5.72 2.98 1.42
CA PRO A 4 5.62 3.57 2.75
C PRO A 4 4.46 4.57 2.85
N ASP A 5 4.12 4.94 4.09
CA ASP A 5 3.05 5.92 4.34
C ASP A 5 3.35 7.28 3.69
N ASN A 6 2.31 8.02 3.37
CA ASN A 6 2.38 9.38 2.83
C ASN A 6 3.07 9.52 1.44
N VAL A 7 3.33 8.41 0.72
CA VAL A 7 3.83 8.47 -0.67
C VAL A 7 2.73 8.80 -1.69
N GLY A 8 1.45 8.73 -1.31
CA GLY A 8 0.31 9.06 -2.16
C GLY A 8 -0.40 7.84 -2.78
N MET A 9 -0.27 6.66 -2.19
CA MET A 9 -0.89 5.43 -2.69
C MET A 9 -2.39 5.59 -2.91
N SER A 10 -3.15 5.96 -1.89
CA SER A 10 -4.61 6.08 -1.99
C SER A 10 -5.08 7.14 -3.01
N LEU A 11 -4.30 8.20 -3.22
CA LEU A 11 -4.57 9.16 -4.28
C LEU A 11 -4.44 8.49 -5.65
N HIS A 12 -3.32 7.83 -5.89
CA HIS A 12 -3.03 7.21 -7.18
C HIS A 12 -3.91 5.99 -7.47
N THR A 13 -4.32 5.25 -6.44
CA THR A 13 -5.32 4.17 -6.56
C THR A 13 -6.66 4.72 -7.06
N ARG A 14 -7.13 5.83 -6.49
CA ARG A 14 -8.38 6.48 -6.95
C ARG A 14 -8.25 7.05 -8.36
N LEU A 15 -7.12 7.69 -8.69
CA LEU A 15 -6.87 8.21 -10.04
C LEU A 15 -6.81 7.09 -11.07
N LEU A 16 -6.18 5.96 -10.74
CA LEU A 16 -6.13 4.79 -11.62
C LEU A 16 -7.53 4.21 -11.83
N SER A 17 -8.31 4.05 -10.76
CA SER A 17 -9.71 3.60 -10.84
C SER A 17 -10.55 4.54 -11.74
N ALA A 18 -10.41 5.85 -11.54
CA ALA A 18 -11.13 6.83 -12.37
C ALA A 18 -10.74 6.75 -13.86
N ARG A 19 -9.44 6.57 -14.15
CA ARG A 19 -8.95 6.44 -15.53
C ARG A 19 -9.45 5.16 -16.20
N LEU A 20 -9.42 4.02 -15.50
CA LEU A 20 -9.97 2.76 -16.00
C LEU A 20 -11.47 2.86 -16.27
N LYS A 21 -12.23 3.48 -15.36
CA LYS A 21 -13.67 3.73 -15.55
C LYS A 21 -13.96 4.62 -16.75
N ALA A 22 -13.12 5.61 -17.04
CA ALA A 22 -13.24 6.44 -18.24
C ALA A 22 -13.03 5.65 -19.53
N HIS A 23 -12.32 4.52 -19.48
CA HIS A 23 -12.17 3.55 -20.56
C HIS A 23 -13.23 2.44 -20.55
N GLY A 24 -14.32 2.59 -19.78
CA GLY A 24 -15.40 1.61 -19.70
C GLY A 24 -15.10 0.37 -18.85
N ILE A 25 -13.99 0.34 -18.12
CA ILE A 25 -13.56 -0.79 -17.30
C ILE A 25 -14.11 -0.64 -15.89
N ALA A 26 -14.89 -1.62 -15.42
CA ALA A 26 -15.36 -1.68 -14.05
C ALA A 26 -14.20 -1.95 -13.09
N THR A 27 -14.16 -1.23 -11.96
CA THR A 27 -13.07 -1.35 -10.99
C THR A 27 -13.59 -1.50 -9.57
N HIS A 28 -12.85 -2.24 -8.74
CA HIS A 28 -13.04 -2.31 -7.30
C HIS A 28 -11.72 -2.05 -6.59
N ILE A 29 -11.78 -1.49 -5.37
CA ILE A 29 -10.59 -1.15 -4.58
C ILE A 29 -10.63 -1.92 -3.27
N ILE A 30 -9.64 -2.77 -3.07
CA ILE A 30 -9.36 -3.43 -1.79
C ILE A 30 -8.14 -2.79 -1.11
N GLY A 31 -7.80 -3.21 0.10
CA GLY A 31 -6.60 -2.73 0.81
C GLY A 31 -6.64 -3.04 2.29
N LEU A 32 -5.58 -2.71 3.02
CA LEU A 32 -5.48 -3.04 4.44
C LEU A 32 -6.57 -2.36 5.28
N ALA A 33 -7.11 -3.11 6.25
CA ALA A 33 -8.13 -2.68 7.21
C ALA A 33 -9.45 -2.23 6.56
N ARG A 34 -9.89 -2.91 5.51
CA ARG A 34 -11.09 -2.55 4.74
C ARG A 34 -12.15 -3.63 4.70
N SER A 35 -11.87 -4.88 5.15
CA SER A 35 -12.88 -5.94 5.13
C SER A 35 -14.06 -5.59 6.04
N GLU A 36 -15.25 -6.01 5.66
CA GLU A 36 -16.46 -5.86 6.50
C GLU A 36 -16.31 -6.63 7.81
N LEU A 37 -15.68 -7.82 7.76
CA LEU A 37 -15.46 -8.67 8.93
C LEU A 37 -14.51 -8.03 9.96
N MET A 38 -13.40 -7.45 9.49
CA MET A 38 -12.33 -6.97 10.35
C MET A 38 -12.29 -5.45 10.46
N GLY A 39 -12.94 -4.75 9.53
CA GLY A 39 -12.86 -3.29 9.41
C GLY A 39 -13.27 -2.56 10.68
N GLU A 40 -14.30 -3.03 11.39
CA GLU A 40 -14.72 -2.43 12.68
C GLU A 40 -13.71 -2.72 13.81
N ILE A 41 -13.17 -3.93 13.86
CA ILE A 41 -12.17 -4.33 14.87
C ILE A 41 -10.90 -3.51 14.68
N VAL A 42 -10.42 -3.40 13.45
CA VAL A 42 -9.23 -2.63 13.12
C VAL A 42 -9.46 -1.14 13.34
N LYS A 43 -10.61 -0.60 12.95
CA LYS A 43 -10.97 0.82 13.15
C LYS A 43 -11.18 1.18 14.62
N SER A 44 -11.88 0.34 15.39
CA SER A 44 -12.15 0.60 16.82
C SER A 44 -10.87 0.60 17.66
N ARG A 45 -9.84 -0.09 17.21
CA ARG A 45 -8.54 -0.18 17.85
C ARG A 45 -7.41 0.51 17.09
N THR A 46 -7.72 1.44 16.21
CA THR A 46 -6.72 2.08 15.34
C THR A 46 -5.58 2.73 16.14
N ALA A 47 -5.86 3.30 17.32
CA ALA A 47 -4.83 3.79 18.22
C ALA A 47 -4.10 2.64 18.94
N ASP A 48 -4.78 1.55 19.24
CA ASP A 48 -4.26 0.43 20.05
C ASP A 48 -3.63 -0.69 19.21
N ILE A 49 -4.01 -0.82 17.93
CA ILE A 49 -3.43 -1.85 17.04
C ILE A 49 -1.91 -1.71 16.91
N HIS A 50 -1.42 -0.49 17.03
CA HIS A 50 0.02 -0.20 17.00
C HIS A 50 0.75 -0.61 18.28
N GLN A 51 0.03 -0.85 19.36
CA GLN A 51 0.58 -1.37 20.63
C GLN A 51 0.63 -2.90 20.66
N LEU A 52 -0.07 -3.56 19.73
CA LEU A 52 -0.01 -5.01 19.61
C LEU A 52 1.38 -5.47 19.17
N ASN A 53 1.78 -6.66 19.62
CA ASN A 53 3.00 -7.26 19.09
C ASN A 53 2.88 -7.55 17.58
N TRP A 54 4.00 -7.66 16.91
CA TRP A 54 4.07 -7.88 15.47
C TRP A 54 3.28 -9.12 14.99
N ARG A 55 3.27 -10.20 15.77
CA ARG A 55 2.58 -11.44 15.44
C ARG A 55 1.07 -11.27 15.41
N THR A 56 0.51 -10.62 16.42
CA THR A 56 -0.94 -10.33 16.47
C THR A 56 -1.35 -9.38 15.35
N ARG A 57 -0.55 -8.34 15.07
CA ARG A 57 -0.84 -7.43 13.94
C ARG A 57 -0.79 -8.15 12.60
N SER A 58 0.21 -9.02 12.38
CA SER A 58 0.31 -9.82 11.15
C SER A 58 -0.92 -10.68 10.93
N LEU A 59 -1.42 -11.35 11.98
CA LEU A 59 -2.64 -12.16 11.90
C LEU A 59 -3.87 -11.31 11.56
N LEU A 60 -4.02 -10.15 12.19
CA LEU A 60 -5.16 -9.25 11.91
C LEU A 60 -5.14 -8.75 10.47
N TYR A 61 -3.99 -8.28 9.98
CA TYR A 61 -3.87 -7.81 8.60
C TYR A 61 -4.03 -8.95 7.58
N ALA A 62 -3.51 -10.14 7.87
CA ALA A 62 -3.71 -11.29 7.01
C ALA A 62 -5.18 -11.70 6.94
N THR A 63 -5.87 -11.77 8.09
CA THR A 63 -7.31 -12.07 8.15
C THR A 63 -8.13 -11.06 7.35
N ASP A 64 -7.87 -9.76 7.53
CA ASP A 64 -8.53 -8.67 6.81
C ASP A 64 -8.35 -8.81 5.28
N LEU A 65 -7.12 -9.08 4.83
CA LEU A 65 -6.82 -9.19 3.41
C LEU A 65 -7.42 -10.46 2.78
N HIS A 66 -7.31 -11.61 3.46
CA HIS A 66 -7.91 -12.86 2.99
C HIS A 66 -9.43 -12.79 2.90
N ASP A 67 -10.08 -12.10 3.84
CA ASP A 67 -11.53 -11.87 3.80
C ASP A 67 -11.93 -11.05 2.56
N GLN A 68 -11.24 -9.93 2.28
CA GLN A 68 -11.47 -9.13 1.08
C GLN A 68 -11.17 -9.91 -0.21
N ILE A 69 -10.08 -10.71 -0.24
CA ILE A 69 -9.76 -11.52 -1.41
C ILE A 69 -10.90 -12.48 -1.70
N LYS A 70 -11.38 -13.21 -0.69
CA LYS A 70 -12.38 -14.26 -0.85
C LYS A 70 -13.77 -13.71 -1.17
N HIS A 71 -14.17 -12.63 -0.52
CA HIS A 71 -15.56 -12.14 -0.60
C HIS A 71 -15.75 -10.98 -1.57
N GLU A 72 -14.65 -10.29 -1.97
CA GLU A 72 -14.72 -9.14 -2.86
C GLU A 72 -13.86 -9.35 -4.13
N ALA A 73 -12.55 -9.61 -3.99
CA ALA A 73 -11.64 -9.61 -5.13
C ALA A 73 -11.90 -10.77 -6.09
N GLU A 74 -11.90 -12.02 -5.63
CA GLU A 74 -12.10 -13.20 -6.49
C GLU A 74 -13.42 -13.13 -7.28
N PRO A 75 -14.60 -12.90 -6.66
CA PRO A 75 -15.85 -12.83 -7.41
C PRO A 75 -15.89 -11.70 -8.45
N LEU A 76 -15.24 -10.55 -8.14
CA LEU A 76 -15.22 -9.42 -9.05
C LEU A 76 -14.24 -9.62 -10.21
N LEU A 77 -13.09 -10.26 -9.97
CA LEU A 77 -12.17 -10.67 -11.03
C LEU A 77 -12.86 -11.65 -11.98
N ASP A 78 -13.59 -12.65 -11.46
CA ASP A 78 -14.37 -13.60 -12.26
C ASP A 78 -15.48 -12.91 -13.08
N ALA A 79 -16.02 -11.79 -12.57
CA ALA A 79 -16.99 -10.95 -13.27
C ALA A 79 -16.34 -9.95 -14.26
N GLY A 80 -15.01 -9.99 -14.45
CA GLY A 80 -14.29 -9.13 -15.40
C GLY A 80 -13.98 -7.72 -14.89
N PHE A 81 -14.02 -7.49 -13.58
CA PHE A 81 -13.55 -6.23 -12.99
C PHE A 81 -12.03 -6.20 -12.91
N VAL A 82 -11.46 -5.00 -12.89
CA VAL A 82 -10.09 -4.76 -12.44
C VAL A 82 -10.11 -4.46 -10.94
N VAL A 83 -9.45 -5.30 -10.15
CA VAL A 83 -9.30 -5.08 -8.70
C VAL A 83 -7.99 -4.37 -8.43
N ILE A 84 -8.04 -3.24 -7.72
CA ILE A 84 -6.89 -2.42 -7.39
C ILE A 84 -6.66 -2.49 -5.88
N ALA A 85 -5.51 -3.02 -5.45
CA ALA A 85 -5.14 -3.02 -4.05
C ALA A 85 -4.39 -1.74 -3.66
N ASP A 86 -4.96 -0.94 -2.74
CA ASP A 86 -4.30 0.15 -2.03
C ASP A 86 -3.58 -0.45 -0.80
N ARG A 87 -2.38 -0.91 -1.00
CA ARG A 87 -1.59 -1.86 -0.21
C ARG A 87 -2.12 -3.29 -0.36
N TYR A 88 -1.22 -4.21 -0.55
CA TYR A 88 -1.49 -5.63 -0.67
C TYR A 88 -0.63 -6.41 0.33
N THR A 89 0.16 -7.37 -0.15
CA THR A 89 0.95 -8.24 0.72
C THR A 89 2.30 -7.65 1.14
N LEU A 90 2.93 -6.77 0.35
CA LEU A 90 4.24 -6.21 0.69
C LEU A 90 4.21 -5.29 1.90
N THR A 91 3.21 -4.42 2.00
CA THR A 91 3.13 -3.44 3.10
C THR A 91 3.09 -4.11 4.47
N PRO A 92 2.17 -5.05 4.78
CA PRO A 92 2.13 -5.69 6.10
C PRO A 92 3.39 -6.54 6.34
N ARG A 93 3.90 -7.25 5.35
CA ARG A 93 5.13 -8.06 5.47
C ARG A 93 6.32 -7.20 5.86
N ILE A 94 6.63 -6.17 5.10
CA ILE A 94 7.78 -5.30 5.32
C ILE A 94 7.68 -4.60 6.68
N ARG A 95 6.50 -4.08 7.05
CA ARG A 95 6.32 -3.38 8.32
C ARG A 95 6.61 -4.26 9.53
N GLU A 96 6.20 -5.50 9.49
CA GLU A 96 6.39 -6.41 10.62
C GLU A 96 7.78 -7.05 10.62
N GLN A 97 8.38 -7.33 9.45
CA GLN A 97 9.77 -7.79 9.34
C GLN A 97 10.76 -6.75 9.86
N VAL A 98 10.57 -5.48 9.52
CA VAL A 98 11.40 -4.37 10.05
C VAL A 98 11.28 -4.25 11.58
N ARG A 99 10.17 -4.71 12.15
CA ARG A 99 9.95 -4.78 13.61
C ARG A 99 10.43 -6.07 14.26
N GLY A 100 11.27 -6.83 13.57
CA GLY A 100 11.84 -8.07 14.08
C GLY A 100 10.91 -9.29 13.98
N GLY A 101 9.86 -9.17 13.18
CA GLY A 101 9.00 -10.31 12.85
C GLY A 101 9.73 -11.36 12.03
N ASP A 102 9.42 -12.62 12.30
CA ASP A 102 9.96 -13.76 11.56
C ASP A 102 9.46 -13.71 10.10
N GLY A 103 10.41 -13.57 9.17
CA GLY A 103 10.11 -13.37 7.75
C GLY A 103 9.39 -14.55 7.13
N ASP A 104 9.86 -15.77 7.36
CA ASP A 104 9.28 -16.97 6.76
C ASP A 104 7.87 -17.22 7.28
N TRP A 105 7.66 -16.99 8.58
CA TRP A 105 6.34 -17.11 9.17
C TRP A 105 5.37 -16.05 8.62
N ILE A 106 5.80 -14.79 8.52
CA ILE A 106 4.98 -13.70 7.96
C ILE A 106 4.66 -14.00 6.49
N ASP A 107 5.65 -14.45 5.70
CA ASP A 107 5.46 -14.79 4.30
C ASP A 107 4.46 -15.94 4.11
N SER A 108 4.45 -16.91 5.04
CA SER A 108 3.50 -18.02 5.02
C SER A 108 2.04 -17.57 5.15
N LEU A 109 1.77 -16.44 5.83
CA LEU A 109 0.42 -15.90 5.96
C LEU A 109 -0.17 -15.43 4.63
N TYR A 110 0.67 -15.10 3.66
CA TYR A 110 0.26 -14.57 2.35
C TYR A 110 0.56 -15.53 1.19
N SER A 111 1.00 -16.76 1.49
CA SER A 111 1.42 -17.74 0.46
C SER A 111 0.31 -18.18 -0.49
N ASN A 112 -0.95 -18.05 -0.06
CA ASN A 112 -2.13 -18.44 -0.84
C ASN A 112 -2.90 -17.23 -1.40
N THR A 113 -2.32 -16.03 -1.37
CA THR A 113 -2.93 -14.86 -2.02
C THR A 113 -2.65 -14.88 -3.52
N PRO A 114 -3.59 -14.46 -4.38
CA PRO A 114 -3.33 -14.31 -5.82
C PRO A 114 -2.16 -13.40 -6.11
N ASP A 115 -1.32 -13.78 -7.07
CA ASP A 115 -0.27 -12.90 -7.57
C ASP A 115 -0.90 -11.75 -8.38
N PRO A 116 -0.46 -10.49 -8.18
CA PRO A 116 -0.98 -9.38 -8.96
C PRO A 116 -0.39 -9.37 -10.37
N ASP A 117 -1.22 -9.09 -11.39
CA ASP A 117 -0.78 -8.93 -12.78
C ASP A 117 0.15 -7.73 -12.98
N ALA A 118 0.02 -6.70 -12.13
CA ALA A 118 0.93 -5.57 -12.08
C ALA A 118 1.17 -5.15 -10.62
N MET A 119 2.42 -5.03 -10.25
CA MET A 119 2.83 -4.52 -8.95
C MET A 119 3.59 -3.20 -9.11
N ILE A 120 3.17 -2.19 -8.35
CA ILE A 120 3.76 -0.85 -8.37
C ILE A 120 4.20 -0.48 -6.97
N VAL A 121 5.46 -0.09 -6.81
CA VAL A 121 5.98 0.42 -5.55
C VAL A 121 6.27 1.90 -5.68
N LEU A 122 5.48 2.71 -4.97
CA LEU A 122 5.73 4.15 -4.84
C LEU A 122 6.76 4.41 -3.75
N HIS A 123 7.69 5.30 -4.01
CA HIS A 123 8.70 5.67 -3.02
C HIS A 123 9.07 7.14 -3.04
N ALA A 124 9.46 7.67 -1.87
CA ALA A 124 9.95 9.04 -1.73
C ALA A 124 11.14 9.09 -0.75
N GLY A 125 11.91 10.17 -0.81
CA GLY A 125 12.93 10.41 0.22
C GLY A 125 12.28 10.77 1.57
N PRO A 126 12.84 10.32 2.71
CA PRO A 126 12.26 10.54 4.04
C PRO A 126 11.94 12.02 4.35
N ARG A 127 12.84 12.94 3.99
CA ARG A 127 12.61 14.38 4.19
C ARG A 127 11.40 14.90 3.41
N ARG A 128 11.16 14.36 2.21
CA ARG A 128 9.99 14.75 1.42
C ARG A 128 8.69 14.25 2.05
N LEU A 129 8.70 13.05 2.62
CA LEU A 129 7.54 12.51 3.36
C LEU A 129 7.26 13.37 4.61
N LEU A 130 8.30 13.69 5.37
CA LEU A 130 8.17 14.57 6.52
C LEU A 130 7.58 15.94 6.14
N ASN A 131 8.09 16.55 5.07
CA ASN A 131 7.56 17.83 4.58
C ASN A 131 6.09 17.74 4.18
N ARG A 132 5.65 16.64 3.55
CA ARG A 132 4.23 16.44 3.21
C ARG A 132 3.34 16.42 4.44
N ILE A 133 3.79 15.75 5.51
CA ILE A 133 3.06 15.74 6.80
C ILE A 133 3.03 17.15 7.38
N MET A 134 4.17 17.84 7.45
CA MET A 134 4.26 19.17 8.03
C MET A 134 3.45 20.23 7.29
N PHE A 135 3.32 20.15 5.97
CA PHE A 135 2.57 21.11 5.16
C PHE A 135 1.10 20.70 4.94
N GLY A 136 0.75 19.43 5.11
CA GLY A 136 -0.62 18.94 4.98
C GLY A 136 -1.36 18.82 6.31
N GLU A 137 -0.63 18.46 7.35
CA GLU A 137 -1.11 18.26 8.70
C GLU A 137 -0.05 18.81 9.67
N SER A 138 -0.38 18.99 10.94
CA SER A 138 0.60 19.40 11.94
C SER A 138 1.58 18.27 12.29
N LEU A 139 2.73 18.59 12.91
CA LEU A 139 3.63 17.57 13.47
C LEU A 139 2.93 16.64 14.47
N GLU A 140 1.83 17.07 15.07
CA GLU A 140 0.99 16.27 15.97
C GLU A 140 0.27 15.11 15.24
N ALA A 141 0.15 15.19 13.90
CA ALA A 141 -0.36 14.10 13.07
C ALA A 141 0.64 12.94 12.91
N LEU A 142 1.92 13.15 13.29
CA LEU A 142 2.93 12.12 13.22
C LEU A 142 2.79 11.17 14.43
N ASN A 143 2.09 10.05 14.23
CA ASN A 143 1.94 9.07 15.29
C ASN A 143 3.25 8.29 15.56
N HIS A 144 3.36 7.76 16.77
CA HIS A 144 4.56 7.06 17.27
C HIS A 144 4.92 5.83 16.40
N PHE A 145 3.92 5.08 15.94
CA PHE A 145 4.15 3.88 15.14
C PHE A 145 4.65 4.22 13.72
N GLU A 146 4.06 5.21 13.05
CA GLU A 146 4.51 5.67 11.74
C GLU A 146 5.88 6.34 11.79
N ALA A 147 6.24 6.88 12.95
CA ALA A 147 7.57 7.41 13.20
C ALA A 147 8.59 6.32 13.60
N GLY A 148 8.17 5.07 13.78
CA GLY A 148 9.06 3.98 14.21
C GLY A 148 9.64 4.19 15.63
N MET A 149 8.90 4.87 16.51
CA MET A 149 9.35 5.11 17.89
C MET A 149 9.46 3.81 18.71
N ASP A 150 8.66 2.81 18.36
CA ASP A 150 8.69 1.46 18.91
C ASP A 150 10.00 0.71 18.59
N LEU A 151 10.75 1.15 17.59
CA LEU A 151 12.05 0.61 17.18
C LEU A 151 13.24 1.27 17.91
N ALA A 152 12.98 2.27 18.77
CA ALA A 152 14.01 3.01 19.51
C ALA A 152 15.15 3.56 18.64
N LEU A 153 14.87 3.94 17.39
CA LEU A 153 15.88 4.46 16.45
C LEU A 153 16.41 5.82 16.87
N SER A 154 15.62 6.64 17.57
CA SER A 154 16.00 7.94 18.14
C SER A 154 15.04 8.34 19.24
N SER A 155 15.47 9.17 20.17
CA SER A 155 14.60 9.81 21.16
C SER A 155 13.74 10.94 20.58
N SER A 156 14.12 11.49 19.43
CA SER A 156 13.36 12.50 18.71
C SER A 156 12.43 11.83 17.68
N ILE A 157 11.13 12.12 17.72
CA ILE A 157 10.12 11.57 16.81
C ILE A 157 10.47 11.89 15.34
N THR A 158 10.94 13.10 15.05
CA THR A 158 11.35 13.50 13.70
C THR A 158 12.57 12.71 13.23
N SER A 159 13.59 12.54 14.08
CA SER A 159 14.78 11.78 13.73
C SER A 159 14.47 10.29 13.59
N SER A 160 13.63 9.74 14.45
CA SER A 160 13.15 8.37 14.34
C SER A 160 12.40 8.16 13.03
N PHE A 161 11.45 9.05 12.70
CA PHE A 161 10.72 9.01 11.42
C PHE A 161 11.67 8.98 10.22
N LEU A 162 12.66 9.89 10.18
CA LEU A 162 13.59 9.94 9.05
C LEU A 162 14.40 8.64 8.89
N GLN A 163 14.82 8.04 10.00
CA GLN A 163 15.55 6.77 9.98
C GLN A 163 14.63 5.62 9.58
N TYR A 164 13.46 5.52 10.16
CA TYR A 164 12.48 4.49 9.86
C TYR A 164 12.03 4.54 8.38
N GLN A 165 11.70 5.72 7.87
CA GLN A 165 11.33 5.88 6.47
C GLN A 165 12.49 5.58 5.50
N LYS A 166 13.75 5.76 5.92
CA LYS A 166 14.90 5.33 5.14
C LYS A 166 14.97 3.80 5.05
N ILE A 167 14.73 3.11 6.17
CA ILE A 167 14.68 1.64 6.22
C ILE A 167 13.52 1.15 5.33
N LEU A 168 12.30 1.62 5.57
CA LEU A 168 11.12 1.21 4.79
C LEU A 168 11.33 1.43 3.28
N ARG A 169 11.87 2.59 2.90
CA ARG A 169 12.15 2.86 1.48
C ARG A 169 13.07 1.82 0.86
N GLN A 170 14.12 1.42 1.57
CA GLN A 170 15.07 0.41 1.08
C GLN A 170 14.36 -0.94 0.96
N GLU A 171 13.68 -1.38 2.00
CA GLU A 171 12.96 -2.66 2.02
C GLU A 171 11.90 -2.75 0.92
N PHE A 172 11.09 -1.71 0.73
CA PHE A 172 10.11 -1.67 -0.36
C PHE A 172 10.74 -1.72 -1.75
N GLN A 173 11.88 -1.05 -1.94
CA GLN A 173 12.58 -1.08 -3.22
C GLN A 173 13.19 -2.46 -3.50
N ASP A 174 13.79 -3.10 -2.51
CA ASP A 174 14.43 -4.39 -2.67
C ASP A 174 13.40 -5.51 -2.83
N ALA A 175 12.37 -5.53 -2.00
CA ALA A 175 11.26 -6.47 -2.14
C ALA A 175 10.51 -6.27 -3.47
N GLY A 176 10.26 -5.01 -3.85
CA GLY A 176 9.63 -4.70 -5.13
C GLY A 176 10.45 -5.17 -6.33
N LYS A 177 11.76 -4.95 -6.34
CA LYS A 177 12.65 -5.47 -7.39
C LYS A 177 12.60 -6.99 -7.46
N LYS A 178 12.66 -7.66 -6.32
CA LYS A 178 12.59 -9.13 -6.24
C LYS A 178 11.27 -9.67 -6.77
N ALA A 179 10.18 -8.94 -6.57
CA ALA A 179 8.84 -9.26 -7.06
C ALA A 179 8.56 -8.75 -8.49
N GLY A 180 9.51 -8.16 -9.19
CA GLY A 180 9.30 -7.61 -10.54
C GLY A 180 8.44 -6.35 -10.61
N ALA A 181 8.28 -5.64 -9.48
CA ALA A 181 7.46 -4.44 -9.42
C ALA A 181 8.05 -3.24 -10.18
N THR A 182 7.19 -2.41 -10.75
CA THR A 182 7.58 -1.09 -11.26
C THR A 182 7.82 -0.12 -10.12
N LEU A 183 9.06 0.36 -9.97
CA LEU A 183 9.42 1.31 -8.92
C LEU A 183 9.23 2.75 -9.41
N ILE A 184 8.33 3.50 -8.78
CA ILE A 184 7.99 4.87 -9.21
C ILE A 184 8.32 5.88 -8.10
N PRO A 185 9.31 6.77 -8.33
CA PRO A 185 9.60 7.85 -7.40
C PRO A 185 8.53 8.95 -7.44
N THR A 186 7.98 9.33 -6.28
CA THR A 186 6.94 10.35 -6.19
C THR A 186 7.51 11.77 -6.01
N ARG A 187 8.69 12.03 -6.58
CA ARG A 187 9.32 13.37 -6.61
C ARG A 187 8.76 14.29 -7.68
N HIS A 188 8.01 13.76 -8.59
CA HIS A 188 7.36 14.44 -9.71
C HIS A 188 5.98 14.97 -9.34
N THR A 189 5.31 15.62 -10.26
CA THR A 189 3.91 16.04 -10.11
C THR A 189 2.98 14.84 -9.99
N VAL A 190 1.79 15.05 -9.47
CA VAL A 190 0.76 13.99 -9.36
C VAL A 190 0.47 13.41 -10.75
N GLN A 191 0.36 14.26 -11.78
CA GLN A 191 0.10 13.81 -13.14
C GLN A 191 1.23 12.91 -13.68
N GLU A 192 2.48 13.32 -13.57
CA GLU A 192 3.62 12.54 -14.07
C GLU A 192 3.75 11.19 -13.35
N VAL A 193 3.48 11.14 -12.04
CA VAL A 193 3.46 9.87 -11.29
C VAL A 193 2.32 8.99 -11.78
N HIS A 194 1.13 9.58 -11.97
CA HIS A 194 -0.04 8.86 -12.45
C HIS A 194 0.17 8.30 -13.87
N ASP A 195 0.78 9.06 -14.76
CA ASP A 195 1.08 8.60 -16.12
C ASP A 195 2.06 7.42 -16.12
N ARG A 196 3.07 7.42 -15.25
CA ARG A 196 3.96 6.27 -15.08
C ARG A 196 3.24 5.04 -14.53
N ILE A 197 2.30 5.23 -13.62
CA ILE A 197 1.44 4.14 -13.13
C ILE A 197 0.61 3.58 -14.29
N TRP A 198 0.01 4.46 -15.08
CA TRP A 198 -0.78 4.06 -16.25
C TRP A 198 0.05 3.26 -17.25
N GLU A 199 1.24 3.71 -17.61
CA GLU A 199 2.13 2.99 -18.53
C GLU A 199 2.49 1.58 -18.02
N SER A 200 2.55 1.39 -16.70
CA SER A 200 2.79 0.07 -16.11
C SER A 200 1.54 -0.83 -16.11
N VAL A 201 0.35 -0.26 -16.03
CA VAL A 201 -0.93 -1.00 -15.96
C VAL A 201 -1.51 -1.23 -17.34
N LYS A 202 -1.35 -0.27 -18.27
CA LYS A 202 -1.94 -0.31 -19.60
C LYS A 202 -1.73 -1.65 -20.33
N PRO A 203 -0.52 -2.25 -20.37
CA PRO A 203 -0.32 -3.51 -21.07
C PRO A 203 -1.17 -4.67 -20.51
N VAL A 204 -1.45 -4.66 -19.22
CA VAL A 204 -2.24 -5.68 -18.53
C VAL A 204 -3.72 -5.59 -18.93
N VAL A 205 -4.24 -4.37 -19.06
CA VAL A 205 -5.66 -4.10 -19.33
C VAL A 205 -5.94 -3.77 -20.79
N GLU A 206 -4.94 -3.82 -21.66
CA GLU A 206 -5.06 -3.36 -23.05
C GLU A 206 -6.20 -4.05 -23.83
N HIS A 207 -6.40 -5.34 -23.56
CA HIS A 207 -7.47 -6.14 -24.15
C HIS A 207 -8.88 -5.73 -23.68
N MET A 208 -8.98 -4.96 -22.61
CA MET A 208 -10.24 -4.45 -22.03
C MET A 208 -10.53 -3.00 -22.40
N LEU A 209 -9.54 -2.27 -22.97
CA LEU A 209 -9.67 -0.85 -23.27
C LEU A 209 -10.65 -0.62 -24.41
N GLN A 210 -11.71 0.15 -24.16
CA GLN A 210 -12.55 0.71 -25.21
C GLN A 210 -11.97 2.03 -25.69
N PRO A 211 -12.14 2.40 -26.99
CA PRO A 211 -11.80 3.73 -27.44
C PRO A 211 -12.55 4.76 -26.58
N ILE A 212 -11.84 5.78 -26.09
CA ILE A 212 -12.51 6.93 -25.50
C ILE A 212 -13.18 7.66 -26.67
N ASP A 213 -14.49 7.61 -26.76
CA ASP A 213 -15.22 8.41 -27.74
C ASP A 213 -14.88 9.88 -27.50
N GLY A 214 -14.06 10.41 -28.42
CA GLY A 214 -13.68 11.82 -28.36
C GLY A 214 -14.91 12.69 -28.65
N ASN A 215 -15.30 13.48 -27.68
CA ASN A 215 -16.13 14.66 -27.89
C ASN A 215 -15.25 15.81 -28.36
#